data_566874a5b31c61b464669be4bdd696a8
#
_entry.id   566874a5b31c61b464669be4bdd696a8
#
_cell.length_a   1.000
_cell.length_b   1.000
_cell.length_c   1.000
_cell.angle_alpha   90.00
_cell.angle_beta   90.00
_cell.angle_gamma   90.00
#
_symmetry.space_group_name_H-M   'P 1'
#
loop_
_entity.id
_entity.type
_entity.pdbx_description
1 polymer ?
#
loop_
_entity_poly.entity_id
_entity_poly.type
_entity_poly.pdbx_seq_one_letter_code
_entity_poly.pdbx_strand_id
1 'polypeptide(L)'
;MTDAHESTSPQRAAEVLAQRWQHAWNAHDMQSAGELLAPDADFVNVGGRWLRGRSEFVDYHVRLHEMQMRNSTWSDLALTVRELSADVALAHLEWQIEGDRDPDGRRREPRRGVFTWVLATDGHGAVIAAAHNTNHMPAPTPTPNPAPARAS
;
A
#
# COMPACT_ATOMS: atom_id res chain seq x y z
N MET A 1 0.55 6.44 41.74
CA MET A 1 -0.11 6.73 40.46
C MET A 1 0.68 6.06 39.35
N THR A 2 0.23 4.92 38.94
CA THR A 2 0.80 4.28 37.76
C THR A 2 0.18 4.96 36.55
N ASP A 3 0.99 5.70 35.81
CA ASP A 3 0.61 6.11 34.47
C ASP A 3 0.37 4.83 33.67
N ALA A 4 -0.89 4.46 33.52
CA ALA A 4 -1.28 3.45 32.58
C ALA A 4 -0.99 4.02 31.18
N HIS A 5 0.21 3.73 30.66
CA HIS A 5 0.44 3.89 29.24
C HIS A 5 -0.52 2.93 28.54
N GLU A 6 -1.62 3.49 28.03
CA GLU A 6 -2.54 2.72 27.21
C GLU A 6 -1.74 2.14 26.03
N SER A 7 -1.62 0.82 26.01
CA SER A 7 -0.98 0.14 24.89
C SER A 7 -1.83 0.36 23.63
N THR A 8 -1.19 0.78 22.55
CA THR A 8 -1.83 0.96 21.27
C THR A 8 -2.14 -0.40 20.67
N SER A 9 -3.41 -0.66 20.33
CA SER A 9 -3.79 -1.89 19.65
C SER A 9 -3.21 -1.92 18.22
N PRO A 10 -2.98 -3.11 17.64
CA PRO A 10 -2.56 -3.23 16.25
C PRO A 10 -3.53 -2.57 15.27
N GLN A 11 -4.82 -2.66 15.53
CA GLN A 11 -5.85 -1.97 14.74
C GLN A 11 -5.61 -0.46 14.74
N ARG A 12 -5.43 0.14 15.91
CA ARG A 12 -5.21 1.58 16.05
C ARG A 12 -3.87 2.00 15.43
N ALA A 13 -2.82 1.22 15.63
CA ALA A 13 -1.52 1.47 15.03
C ALA A 13 -1.60 1.47 13.48
N ALA A 14 -2.31 0.51 12.91
CA ALA A 14 -2.54 0.44 11.47
C ALA A 14 -3.36 1.63 10.95
N GLU A 15 -4.39 2.05 11.68
CA GLU A 15 -5.19 3.24 11.33
C GLU A 15 -4.33 4.50 11.28
N VAL A 16 -3.44 4.67 12.25
CA VAL A 16 -2.50 5.81 12.28
C VAL A 16 -1.57 5.78 11.06
N LEU A 17 -1.01 4.60 10.73
CA LEU A 17 -0.16 4.44 9.56
C LEU A 17 -0.90 4.75 8.26
N ALA A 18 -2.14 4.27 8.12
CA ALA A 18 -2.96 4.53 6.93
C ALA A 18 -3.25 6.03 6.76
N GLN A 19 -3.60 6.72 7.83
CA GLN A 19 -3.82 8.17 7.80
C GLN A 19 -2.56 8.93 7.44
N ARG A 20 -1.41 8.54 7.98
CA ARG A 20 -0.11 9.15 7.65
C ARG A 20 0.31 8.89 6.22
N TRP A 21 0.08 7.68 5.72
CA TRP A 21 0.33 7.33 4.34
C TRP A 21 -0.48 8.22 3.38
N GLN A 22 -1.79 8.30 3.58
CA GLN A 22 -2.68 9.14 2.78
C GLN A 22 -2.24 10.60 2.81
N HIS A 23 -1.93 11.12 3.99
CA HIS A 23 -1.47 12.50 4.15
C HIS A 23 -0.15 12.75 3.41
N ALA A 24 0.84 11.88 3.57
CA ALA A 24 2.13 12.00 2.90
C ALA A 24 2.01 11.90 1.38
N TRP A 25 1.21 10.96 0.89
CA TRP A 25 0.95 10.82 -0.54
C TRP A 25 0.33 12.10 -1.11
N ASN A 26 -0.71 12.62 -0.49
CA ASN A 26 -1.44 13.80 -0.97
C ASN A 26 -0.65 15.09 -0.82
N ALA A 27 0.30 15.14 0.11
CA ALA A 27 1.28 16.22 0.20
C ALA A 27 2.47 16.02 -0.75
N HIS A 28 2.53 14.91 -1.47
CA HIS A 28 3.66 14.49 -2.31
C HIS A 28 4.98 14.47 -1.54
N ASP A 29 4.92 14.11 -0.26
CA ASP A 29 6.04 14.04 0.67
C ASP A 29 6.46 12.58 0.88
N MET A 30 7.28 12.06 -0.02
CA MET A 30 7.71 10.67 0.01
C MET A 30 8.79 10.40 1.06
N GLN A 31 9.46 11.42 1.55
CA GLN A 31 10.33 11.28 2.71
C GLN A 31 9.51 10.89 3.95
N SER A 32 8.41 11.59 4.21
CA SER A 32 7.51 11.26 5.31
C SER A 32 6.84 9.89 5.13
N ALA A 33 6.47 9.53 3.91
CA ALA A 33 5.96 8.18 3.61
C ALA A 33 7.01 7.11 3.95
N GLY A 34 8.27 7.35 3.61
CA GLY A 34 9.38 6.44 3.93
C GLY A 34 9.59 6.22 5.42
N GLU A 35 9.29 7.20 6.26
CA GLU A 35 9.40 7.09 7.71
C GLU A 35 8.42 6.08 8.32
N LEU A 36 7.36 5.73 7.59
CA LEU A 36 6.40 4.71 8.00
C LEU A 36 6.94 3.28 7.82
N LEU A 37 8.00 3.13 7.02
CA LEU A 37 8.64 1.85 6.74
C LEU A 37 9.80 1.60 7.70
N ALA A 38 10.01 0.34 8.06
CA ALA A 38 11.26 -0.07 8.70
C ALA A 38 12.45 0.25 7.77
N PRO A 39 13.65 0.54 8.31
CA PRO A 39 14.81 0.87 7.47
C PRO A 39 15.16 -0.19 6.43
N ASP A 40 14.92 -1.46 6.73
CA ASP A 40 15.15 -2.62 5.87
C ASP A 40 13.87 -3.20 5.26
N ALA A 41 12.80 -2.43 5.20
CA ALA A 41 11.52 -2.89 4.69
C ALA A 41 11.63 -3.36 3.22
N ASP A 42 10.85 -4.39 2.91
CA ASP A 42 10.63 -4.83 1.53
C ASP A 42 9.34 -4.20 1.00
N PHE A 43 9.42 -3.56 -0.14
CA PHE A 43 8.29 -2.91 -0.77
C PHE A 43 8.15 -3.35 -2.23
N VAL A 44 7.05 -4.02 -2.56
CA VAL A 44 6.74 -4.39 -3.95
C VAL A 44 5.61 -3.50 -4.45
N ASN A 45 5.87 -2.77 -5.53
CA ASN A 45 4.88 -1.85 -6.10
C ASN A 45 3.88 -2.58 -7.03
N VAL A 46 2.88 -1.84 -7.50
CA VAL A 46 1.82 -2.39 -8.37
C VAL A 46 2.34 -2.96 -9.69
N GLY A 47 3.52 -2.54 -10.14
CA GLY A 47 4.17 -3.05 -11.33
C GLY A 47 5.08 -4.25 -11.08
N GLY A 48 5.16 -4.74 -9.85
CA GLY A 48 6.00 -5.88 -9.47
C GLY A 48 7.45 -5.51 -9.19
N ARG A 49 7.80 -4.22 -9.11
CA ARG A 49 9.15 -3.82 -8.76
C ARG A 49 9.37 -3.95 -7.27
N TRP A 50 10.39 -4.70 -6.90
CA TRP A 50 10.80 -4.88 -5.52
C TRP A 50 11.83 -3.83 -5.12
N LEU A 51 11.43 -2.93 -4.24
CA LEU A 51 12.29 -1.91 -3.64
C LEU A 51 12.77 -2.45 -2.29
N ARG A 52 14.07 -2.49 -2.11
CA ARG A 52 14.69 -3.07 -0.92
C ARG A 52 15.19 -1.96 -0.01
N GLY A 53 14.53 -1.81 1.12
CA GLY A 53 14.84 -0.80 2.10
C GLY A 53 14.18 0.55 1.85
N ARG A 54 14.11 1.32 2.92
CA ARG A 54 13.51 2.66 2.92
C ARG A 54 14.13 3.59 1.87
N SER A 55 15.45 3.59 1.74
CA SER A 55 16.16 4.45 0.79
C SER A 55 15.73 4.22 -0.64
N GLU A 56 15.67 2.96 -1.09
CA GLU A 56 15.21 2.65 -2.45
C GLU A 56 13.75 3.06 -2.66
N PHE A 57 12.91 2.84 -1.64
CA PHE A 57 11.52 3.28 -1.67
C PHE A 57 11.42 4.80 -1.87
N VAL A 58 12.13 5.57 -1.07
CA VAL A 58 12.09 7.03 -1.12
C VAL A 58 12.60 7.54 -2.47
N ASP A 59 13.75 7.08 -2.92
CA ASP A 59 14.35 7.51 -4.18
C ASP A 59 13.43 7.26 -5.37
N TYR A 60 12.81 6.09 -5.42
CA TYR A 60 11.87 5.73 -6.47
C TYR A 60 10.61 6.61 -6.45
N HIS A 61 10.00 6.74 -5.27
CA HIS A 61 8.72 7.45 -5.13
C HIS A 61 8.87 8.96 -5.25
N VAL A 62 10.00 9.55 -4.83
CA VAL A 62 10.28 10.97 -5.08
C VAL A 62 10.23 11.27 -6.57
N ARG A 63 10.89 10.45 -7.40
CA ARG A 63 10.85 10.62 -8.86
C ARG A 63 9.45 10.40 -9.42
N LEU A 64 8.76 9.37 -8.93
CA LEU A 64 7.41 9.06 -9.38
C LEU A 64 6.44 10.23 -9.12
N HIS A 65 6.56 10.91 -7.96
CA HIS A 65 5.73 12.05 -7.58
C HIS A 65 6.11 13.34 -8.30
N GLU A 66 7.29 13.42 -8.89
CA GLU A 66 7.68 14.52 -9.79
C GLU A 66 7.10 14.33 -11.20
N MET A 67 6.70 13.12 -11.55
CA MET A 67 6.25 12.74 -12.90
C MET A 67 4.79 12.26 -12.91
N GLN A 68 4.59 10.97 -12.93
CA GLN A 68 3.27 10.34 -13.13
C GLN A 68 2.27 10.61 -12.01
N MET A 69 2.76 10.70 -10.78
CA MET A 69 1.92 10.90 -9.60
C MET A 69 1.83 12.35 -9.14
N ARG A 70 2.36 13.29 -9.92
CA ARG A 70 2.44 14.71 -9.55
C ARG A 70 1.10 15.33 -9.15
N ASN A 71 0.02 14.93 -9.81
CA ASN A 71 -1.33 15.44 -9.56
C ASN A 71 -2.26 14.36 -8.97
N SER A 72 -1.68 13.27 -8.46
CA SER A 72 -2.48 12.18 -7.92
C SER A 72 -3.01 12.49 -6.53
N THR A 73 -4.20 11.95 -6.24
CA THR A 73 -4.82 11.97 -4.92
C THR A 73 -5.10 10.54 -4.49
N TRP A 74 -4.68 10.21 -3.28
CA TRP A 74 -4.90 8.92 -2.64
C TRP A 74 -6.05 9.02 -1.65
N SER A 75 -6.95 8.05 -1.68
CA SER A 75 -8.02 7.90 -0.69
C SER A 75 -7.99 6.49 -0.10
N ASP A 76 -7.93 6.41 1.23
CA ASP A 76 -8.15 5.15 1.95
C ASP A 76 -9.65 4.81 1.89
N LEU A 77 -9.97 3.57 1.51
CA LEU A 77 -11.36 3.12 1.40
C LEU A 77 -11.77 2.20 2.54
N ALA A 78 -10.91 1.24 2.90
CA ALA A 78 -11.17 0.27 3.96
C ALA A 78 -9.87 -0.27 4.50
N LEU A 79 -9.83 -0.56 5.78
CA LEU A 79 -8.66 -1.13 6.46
C LEU A 79 -9.09 -2.33 7.29
N THR A 80 -8.47 -3.48 7.05
CA THR A 80 -8.69 -4.72 7.80
C THR A 80 -7.36 -5.14 8.43
N VAL A 81 -7.37 -5.41 9.72
CA VAL A 81 -6.16 -5.77 10.48
C VAL A 81 -6.37 -7.09 11.20
N ARG A 82 -5.36 -7.94 11.14
CA ARG A 82 -5.33 -9.24 11.82
C ARG A 82 -4.00 -9.41 12.54
N GLU A 83 -4.05 -9.73 13.82
CA GLU A 83 -2.86 -10.08 14.58
C GLU A 83 -2.37 -11.47 14.17
N LEU A 84 -1.08 -11.59 13.86
CA LEU A 84 -0.43 -12.88 13.55
C LEU A 84 0.32 -13.40 14.77
N SER A 85 0.87 -12.51 15.57
CA SER A 85 1.54 -12.81 16.84
C SER A 85 1.50 -11.57 17.72
N ALA A 86 2.14 -11.62 18.90
CA ALA A 86 2.23 -10.47 19.78
C ALA A 86 2.92 -9.26 19.14
N ASP A 87 3.84 -9.52 18.20
CA ASP A 87 4.72 -8.48 17.62
C ASP A 87 4.46 -8.25 16.13
N VAL A 88 3.53 -8.98 15.52
CA VAL A 88 3.30 -8.92 14.07
C VAL A 88 1.80 -8.86 13.77
N ALA A 89 1.42 -7.91 12.95
CA ALA A 89 0.07 -7.80 12.41
C ALA A 89 0.09 -7.75 10.89
N LEU A 90 -1.01 -8.18 10.30
CA LEU A 90 -1.25 -8.12 8.86
C LEU A 90 -2.36 -7.12 8.60
N ALA A 91 -2.10 -6.14 7.74
CA ALA A 91 -3.10 -5.15 7.36
C ALA A 91 -3.35 -5.19 5.85
N HIS A 92 -4.62 -5.08 5.49
CA HIS A 92 -5.04 -4.85 4.10
C HIS A 92 -5.73 -3.50 4.03
N LEU A 93 -5.17 -2.61 3.23
CA LEU A 93 -5.71 -1.29 2.98
C LEU A 93 -6.23 -1.24 1.55
N GLU A 94 -7.54 -1.10 1.41
CA GLU A 94 -8.15 -0.83 0.11
C GLU A 94 -8.06 0.66 -0.17
N TRP A 95 -7.62 1.02 -1.37
CA TRP A 95 -7.34 2.40 -1.75
C TRP A 95 -7.87 2.74 -3.13
N GLN A 96 -7.97 4.04 -3.39
CA GLN A 96 -8.26 4.61 -4.70
C GLN A 96 -7.27 5.73 -5.02
N ILE A 97 -6.82 5.79 -6.26
CA ILE A 97 -5.98 6.87 -6.79
C ILE A 97 -6.72 7.52 -7.96
N GLU A 98 -6.69 8.84 -7.98
CA GLU A 98 -7.19 9.68 -9.08
C GLU A 98 -6.12 10.67 -9.50
N GLY A 99 -6.15 11.10 -10.76
CA GLY A 99 -5.30 12.17 -11.27
C GLY A 99 -3.89 11.77 -11.66
N ASP A 100 -3.55 10.48 -11.57
CA ASP A 100 -2.25 10.00 -12.05
C ASP A 100 -2.23 9.89 -13.58
N ARG A 101 -1.02 9.81 -14.13
CA ARG A 101 -0.78 9.69 -15.57
C ARG A 101 0.02 8.43 -15.86
N ASP A 102 -0.15 7.91 -17.09
CA ASP A 102 0.70 6.83 -17.59
C ASP A 102 2.10 7.37 -18.00
N PRO A 103 3.06 6.49 -18.34
CA PRO A 103 4.39 6.92 -18.77
C PRO A 103 4.39 7.83 -19.99
N ASP A 104 3.37 7.77 -20.85
CA ASP A 104 3.21 8.62 -22.02
C ASP A 104 2.58 9.99 -21.70
N GLY A 105 2.28 10.23 -20.41
CA GLY A 105 1.67 11.47 -19.94
C GLY A 105 0.15 11.54 -20.10
N ARG A 106 -0.50 10.45 -20.50
CA ARG A 106 -1.96 10.37 -20.61
C ARG A 106 -2.61 10.20 -19.25
N ARG A 107 -3.71 10.90 -19.03
CA ARG A 107 -4.50 10.79 -17.82
C ARG A 107 -5.11 9.38 -17.73
N ARG A 108 -4.93 8.75 -16.56
CA ARG A 108 -5.54 7.45 -16.26
C ARG A 108 -6.95 7.64 -15.69
N GLU A 109 -7.79 6.64 -15.92
CA GLU A 109 -9.04 6.51 -15.17
C GLU A 109 -8.72 6.25 -13.68
N PRO A 110 -9.63 6.63 -12.75
CA PRO A 110 -9.45 6.30 -11.34
C PRO A 110 -9.18 4.81 -11.15
N ARG A 111 -8.21 4.50 -10.30
CA ARG A 111 -7.78 3.12 -10.01
C ARG A 111 -8.02 2.79 -8.56
N ARG A 112 -8.32 1.53 -8.32
CA ARG A 112 -8.40 0.96 -6.98
C ARG A 112 -7.40 -0.17 -6.82
N GLY A 113 -7.04 -0.47 -5.59
CA GLY A 113 -6.15 -1.56 -5.28
C GLY A 113 -6.22 -2.00 -3.84
N VAL A 114 -5.39 -2.98 -3.53
CA VAL A 114 -5.21 -3.50 -2.18
C VAL A 114 -3.73 -3.43 -1.83
N PHE A 115 -3.47 -2.82 -0.69
CA PHE A 115 -2.15 -2.72 -0.11
C PHE A 115 -2.06 -3.71 1.05
N THR A 116 -1.14 -4.65 0.97
CA THR A 116 -0.88 -5.59 2.05
C THR A 116 0.34 -5.12 2.84
N TRP A 117 0.20 -4.93 4.14
CA TRP A 117 1.28 -4.57 5.03
C TRP A 117 1.53 -5.66 6.06
N VAL A 118 2.79 -6.02 6.23
CA VAL A 118 3.25 -6.73 7.43
C VAL A 118 3.77 -5.68 8.39
N LEU A 119 3.13 -5.58 9.55
CA LEU A 119 3.44 -4.58 10.56
C LEU A 119 4.23 -5.20 11.70
N ALA A 120 5.35 -4.59 12.05
CA ALA A 120 6.04 -4.87 13.30
C ALA A 120 5.49 -3.94 14.37
N THR A 121 4.98 -4.51 15.46
CA THR A 121 4.31 -3.79 16.54
C THR A 121 5.08 -3.96 17.85
N ASP A 122 5.13 -2.91 18.66
CA ASP A 122 5.83 -2.92 19.95
C ASP A 122 4.92 -2.54 21.14
N GLY A 123 3.60 -2.44 20.92
CA GLY A 123 2.63 -2.00 21.91
C GLY A 123 2.49 -0.47 22.03
N HIS A 124 3.36 0.30 21.38
CA HIS A 124 3.29 1.77 21.32
C HIS A 124 2.93 2.27 19.92
N GLY A 125 3.20 1.50 18.91
CA GLY A 125 2.95 1.82 17.54
C GLY A 125 3.38 0.69 16.61
N ALA A 126 3.47 0.98 15.34
CA ALA A 126 3.88 0.02 14.33
C ALA A 126 4.72 0.68 13.25
N VAL A 127 5.56 -0.13 12.60
CA VAL A 127 6.22 0.21 11.35
C VAL A 127 5.89 -0.83 10.30
N ILE A 128 5.92 -0.44 9.05
CA ILE A 128 5.69 -1.35 7.91
C ILE A 128 7.01 -2.09 7.67
N ALA A 129 7.03 -3.39 7.98
CA ALA A 129 8.19 -4.24 7.76
C ALA A 129 8.25 -4.77 6.33
N ALA A 130 7.10 -5.00 5.72
CA ALA A 130 6.96 -5.39 4.33
C ALA A 130 5.64 -4.87 3.77
N ALA A 131 5.64 -4.51 2.50
CA ALA A 131 4.47 -4.04 1.80
C ALA A 131 4.41 -4.60 0.39
N HIS A 132 3.22 -4.95 -0.04
CA HIS A 132 2.95 -5.40 -1.40
C HIS A 132 1.68 -4.71 -1.89
N ASN A 133 1.80 -3.93 -2.95
CA ASN A 133 0.68 -3.21 -3.52
C ASN A 133 0.22 -3.86 -4.82
N THR A 134 -1.08 -3.93 -5.02
CA THR A 134 -1.68 -4.58 -6.18
C THR A 134 -2.82 -3.73 -6.72
N ASN A 135 -2.82 -3.49 -8.03
CA ASN A 135 -3.97 -2.90 -8.71
C ASN A 135 -5.14 -3.88 -8.73
N HIS A 136 -6.33 -3.37 -8.44
CA HIS A 136 -7.56 -4.12 -8.68
C HIS A 136 -7.82 -4.12 -10.20
N MET A 137 -7.75 -5.29 -10.80
CA MET A 137 -8.06 -5.47 -12.21
C MET A 137 -9.45 -6.08 -12.32
N PRO A 138 -10.29 -5.61 -13.26
CA PRO A 138 -11.54 -6.32 -13.53
C PRO A 138 -11.24 -7.78 -13.84
N ALA A 139 -11.97 -8.70 -13.19
CA ALA A 139 -11.81 -10.12 -13.48
C ALA A 139 -12.08 -10.34 -14.98
N PRO A 140 -11.19 -11.03 -15.72
CA PRO A 140 -11.49 -11.39 -17.09
C PRO A 140 -12.76 -12.24 -17.10
N THR A 141 -13.70 -11.93 -17.98
CA THR A 141 -14.87 -12.78 -18.20
C THR A 141 -14.35 -14.16 -18.59
N PRO A 142 -14.69 -15.23 -17.85
CA PRO A 142 -14.24 -16.56 -18.23
C PRO A 142 -14.70 -16.86 -19.65
N THR A 143 -13.76 -17.12 -20.55
CA THR A 143 -14.11 -17.59 -21.88
C THR A 143 -14.59 -19.04 -21.71
N PRO A 144 -15.80 -19.38 -22.18
CA PRO A 144 -16.22 -20.78 -22.12
C PRO A 144 -15.19 -21.64 -22.85
N ASN A 145 -14.78 -22.75 -22.22
CA ASN A 145 -13.95 -23.71 -22.93
C ASN A 145 -14.62 -24.05 -24.27
N PRO A 146 -13.90 -24.01 -25.39
CA PRO A 146 -14.47 -24.49 -26.64
C PRO A 146 -15.00 -25.91 -26.43
N ALA A 147 -16.20 -26.18 -26.93
CA ALA A 147 -16.75 -27.51 -26.87
C ALA A 147 -15.73 -28.50 -27.45
N PRO A 148 -15.54 -29.68 -26.81
CA PRO A 148 -14.61 -30.66 -27.36
C PRO A 148 -15.00 -30.96 -28.81
N ALA A 149 -14.00 -30.97 -29.69
CA ALA A 149 -14.23 -31.26 -31.11
C ALA A 149 -14.98 -32.58 -31.21
N ARG A 150 -16.13 -32.57 -31.90
CA ARG A 150 -16.85 -33.83 -32.16
C ARG A 150 -15.94 -34.75 -32.96
N ALA A 151 -15.66 -35.93 -32.41
CA ALA A 151 -15.01 -36.96 -33.21
C ALA A 151 -15.92 -37.29 -34.41
N SER A 152 -15.38 -37.14 -35.61
CA SER A 152 -16.05 -37.55 -36.89
C SER A 152 -15.94 -39.07 -37.03
#